data_6ec409d8a89d7dfcc32fca1c04a98671
#
_entry.id   6ec409d8a89d7dfcc32fca1c04a98671
#
_cell.length_a   1.000
_cell.length_b   1.000
_cell.length_c   1.000
_cell.angle_alpha   90.00
_cell.angle_beta   90.00
_cell.angle_gamma   90.00
#
_symmetry.space_group_name_H-M   'P 1'
#
loop_
_entity.id
_entity.type
_entity.pdbx_description
1 polymer ?
#
loop_
_entity_poly.entity_id
_entity_poly.type
_entity_poly.pdbx_seq_one_letter_code
_entity_poly.pdbx_strand_id
1 'polypeptide(L)'
;MGYLNTRPLVYGLKLPPIANEIELIEENPARLAELLINDEIDVGLIPVAIIPQLDEYFICGDYCIATETEVASVCLFSEVPVNEIEKVYLDYQSRSSVALLKWLMKGRRRAVSPFQNALHFLIFMLQ
;
A
#
# COMPACT_ATOMS: atom_id res chain seq x y z
N MET A 1 12.84 -3.05 6.64
CA MET A 1 12.87 -4.41 6.02
C MET A 1 12.23 -4.29 4.64
N GLY A 2 13.01 -4.38 3.57
CA GLY A 2 12.49 -4.18 2.21
C GLY A 2 11.65 -5.36 1.75
N TYR A 3 10.54 -5.10 1.10
CA TYR A 3 9.71 -6.12 0.47
C TYR A 3 10.46 -6.80 -0.67
N LEU A 4 10.24 -8.10 -0.88
CA LEU A 4 10.93 -8.86 -1.91
C LEU A 4 10.67 -8.29 -3.33
N ASN A 5 9.44 -7.85 -3.58
CA ASN A 5 9.03 -7.28 -4.87
C ASN A 5 9.62 -5.88 -5.16
N THR A 6 10.15 -5.17 -4.16
CA THR A 6 10.84 -3.90 -4.36
C THR A 6 12.32 -4.06 -4.71
N ARG A 7 12.92 -5.22 -4.41
CA ARG A 7 14.35 -5.45 -4.61
C ARG A 7 14.85 -5.19 -6.02
N PRO A 8 14.16 -5.61 -7.10
CA PRO A 8 14.61 -5.29 -8.45
C PRO A 8 14.69 -3.79 -8.73
N LEU A 9 13.74 -3.01 -8.21
CA LEU A 9 13.67 -1.56 -8.42
C LEU A 9 14.76 -0.80 -7.67
N VAL A 10 15.12 -1.25 -6.46
CA VAL A 10 16.14 -0.58 -5.65
C VAL A 10 17.56 -1.11 -5.88
N TYR A 11 17.72 -2.21 -6.62
CA TYR A 11 19.02 -2.84 -6.80
C TYR A 11 20.05 -1.89 -7.41
N GLY A 12 19.69 -1.20 -8.51
CA GLY A 12 20.55 -0.26 -9.20
C GLY A 12 20.91 0.97 -8.34
N LEU A 13 20.01 1.39 -7.47
CA LEU A 13 20.21 2.53 -6.57
C LEU A 13 21.29 2.28 -5.50
N LYS A 14 21.56 1.00 -5.20
CA LYS A 14 22.58 0.58 -4.23
C LYS A 14 23.99 0.44 -4.84
N LEU A 15 24.12 0.69 -6.15
CA LEU A 15 25.38 0.54 -6.86
C LEU A 15 25.99 1.91 -7.21
N PRO A 16 27.34 2.06 -7.17
CA PRO A 16 28.00 3.25 -7.68
C PRO A 16 27.77 3.42 -9.20
N PRO A 17 27.68 4.65 -9.71
CA PRO A 17 27.87 5.91 -8.98
C PRO A 17 26.64 6.38 -8.18
N ILE A 18 25.42 5.84 -8.47
CA ILE A 18 24.14 6.34 -7.94
C ILE A 18 24.12 6.32 -6.41
N ALA A 19 24.59 5.23 -5.80
CA ALA A 19 24.63 5.09 -4.34
C ALA A 19 25.44 6.20 -3.61
N ASN A 20 26.31 6.91 -4.32
CA ASN A 20 27.10 8.01 -3.76
C ASN A 20 26.42 9.38 -3.90
N GLU A 21 25.34 9.44 -4.67
CA GLU A 21 24.64 10.69 -5.02
C GLU A 21 23.28 10.81 -4.32
N ILE A 22 22.80 9.72 -3.69
CA ILE A 22 21.50 9.68 -3.04
C ILE A 22 21.59 9.19 -1.60
N GLU A 23 20.62 9.59 -0.79
CA GLU A 23 20.30 8.96 0.49
C GLU A 23 19.14 7.98 0.30
N LEU A 24 19.41 6.68 0.40
CA LEU A 24 18.41 5.64 0.19
C LEU A 24 17.73 5.25 1.52
N ILE A 25 16.46 5.57 1.64
CA ILE A 25 15.61 5.22 2.78
C ILE A 25 14.77 3.98 2.45
N GLU A 26 14.90 2.92 3.25
CA GLU A 26 14.14 1.68 3.09
C GLU A 26 13.13 1.53 4.24
N GLU A 27 11.88 1.83 3.96
CA GLU A 27 10.76 1.78 4.90
C GLU A 27 9.56 1.04 4.32
N ASN A 28 8.51 0.85 5.13
CA ASN A 28 7.25 0.30 4.62
C ASN A 28 6.52 1.33 3.72
N PRO A 29 5.68 0.88 2.78
CA PRO A 29 5.04 1.76 1.81
C PRO A 29 4.18 2.87 2.43
N ALA A 30 3.55 2.62 3.57
CA ALA A 30 2.74 3.64 4.24
C ALA A 30 3.62 4.75 4.83
N ARG A 31 4.77 4.39 5.40
CA ARG A 31 5.73 5.38 5.94
C ARG A 31 6.38 6.19 4.81
N LEU A 32 6.78 5.53 3.71
CA LEU A 32 7.31 6.25 2.53
C LEU A 32 6.29 7.25 1.97
N ALA A 33 5.01 6.88 1.94
CA ALA A 33 3.96 7.79 1.54
C ALA A 33 3.83 9.01 2.46
N GLU A 34 3.96 8.83 3.78
CA GLU A 34 3.96 9.92 4.76
C GLU A 34 5.17 10.85 4.56
N LEU A 35 6.35 10.28 4.37
CA LEU A 35 7.57 11.06 4.11
C LEU A 35 7.43 11.91 2.84
N LEU A 36 6.86 11.34 1.77
CA LEU A 36 6.65 12.07 0.51
C LEU A 36 5.60 13.18 0.65
N ILE A 37 4.49 12.93 1.34
CA ILE A 37 3.45 13.95 1.60
C ILE A 37 3.99 15.12 2.42
N ASN A 38 4.96 14.86 3.30
CA ASN A 38 5.56 15.87 4.17
C ASN A 38 6.78 16.55 3.57
N ASP A 39 7.10 16.29 2.30
CA ASP A 39 8.32 16.78 1.62
C ASP A 39 9.63 16.39 2.35
N GLU A 40 9.63 15.24 3.04
CA GLU A 40 10.81 14.70 3.72
C GLU A 40 11.66 13.82 2.80
N ILE A 41 11.15 13.44 1.63
CA ILE A 41 11.86 12.72 0.54
C ILE A 41 11.44 13.27 -0.81
N ASP A 42 12.35 13.27 -1.78
CA ASP A 42 12.13 13.79 -3.13
C ASP A 42 11.46 12.77 -4.07
N VAL A 43 11.78 11.49 -3.90
CA VAL A 43 11.27 10.39 -4.73
C VAL A 43 10.92 9.20 -3.85
N GLY A 44 9.75 8.58 -4.07
CA GLY A 44 9.30 7.45 -3.29
C GLY A 44 8.53 6.40 -4.08
N LEU A 45 8.77 5.12 -3.78
CA LEU A 45 7.91 4.03 -4.23
C LEU A 45 6.71 3.93 -3.28
N ILE A 46 5.61 4.52 -3.66
CA ILE A 46 4.42 4.69 -2.81
C ILE A 46 3.19 3.95 -3.36
N PRO A 47 2.20 3.64 -2.50
CA PRO A 47 0.91 3.13 -2.96
C PRO A 47 0.19 4.12 -3.86
N VAL A 48 -0.31 3.67 -5.02
CA VAL A 48 -1.04 4.52 -5.99
C VAL A 48 -2.23 5.28 -5.38
N ALA A 49 -2.85 4.74 -4.33
CA ALA A 49 -3.96 5.39 -3.61
C ALA A 49 -3.57 6.70 -2.87
N ILE A 50 -2.28 7.01 -2.80
CA ILE A 50 -1.76 8.24 -2.18
C ILE A 50 -1.69 9.39 -3.18
N ILE A 51 -1.55 9.10 -4.48
CA ILE A 51 -1.42 10.13 -5.53
C ILE A 51 -2.45 11.26 -5.42
N PRO A 52 -3.76 10.99 -5.17
CA PRO A 52 -4.75 12.06 -5.02
C PRO A 52 -4.57 12.95 -3.78
N GLN A 53 -3.64 12.66 -2.90
CA GLN A 53 -3.34 13.43 -1.69
C GLN A 53 -2.11 14.33 -1.85
N LEU A 54 -1.40 14.22 -2.98
CA LEU A 54 -0.26 15.05 -3.33
C LEU A 54 -0.75 16.28 -4.10
N ASP A 55 -0.29 17.45 -3.75
CA ASP A 55 -0.64 18.70 -4.44
C ASP A 55 -0.03 18.75 -5.84
N GLU A 56 1.22 18.28 -5.96
CA GLU A 56 1.94 18.13 -7.21
C GLU A 56 2.73 16.82 -7.20
N TYR A 57 2.79 16.14 -8.34
CA TYR A 57 3.58 14.91 -8.45
C TYR A 57 4.00 14.64 -9.89
N PHE A 58 5.10 13.88 -10.03
CA PHE A 58 5.58 13.34 -11.29
C PHE A 58 5.79 11.82 -11.16
N ILE A 59 5.44 11.08 -12.21
CA ILE A 59 5.74 9.64 -12.27
C ILE A 59 7.11 9.49 -12.93
N CYS A 60 8.07 8.95 -12.16
CA CYS A 60 9.44 8.76 -12.61
C CYS A 60 9.64 7.34 -13.15
N GLY A 61 9.93 7.23 -14.47
CA GLY A 61 10.20 5.98 -15.16
C GLY A 61 8.95 5.18 -15.52
N ASP A 62 9.19 4.04 -16.19
CA ASP A 62 8.15 3.19 -16.79
C ASP A 62 7.90 1.90 -16.00
N TYR A 63 8.49 1.79 -14.81
CA TYR A 63 8.41 0.57 -13.99
C TYR A 63 7.55 0.79 -12.75
N CYS A 64 6.71 -0.20 -12.45
CA CYS A 64 5.89 -0.21 -11.23
C CYS A 64 5.72 -1.64 -10.69
N ILE A 65 5.22 -1.73 -9.45
CA ILE A 65 4.75 -2.98 -8.89
C ILE A 65 3.25 -3.05 -9.13
N ALA A 66 2.84 -3.89 -10.08
CA ALA A 66 1.45 -4.05 -10.47
C ALA A 66 1.15 -5.50 -10.87
N THR A 67 -0.12 -5.81 -11.07
CA THR A 67 -0.60 -7.07 -11.62
C THR A 67 -1.78 -6.80 -12.55
N GLU A 68 -1.90 -7.61 -13.58
CA GLU A 68 -3.04 -7.61 -14.49
C GLU A 68 -4.09 -8.66 -14.10
N THR A 69 -3.76 -9.53 -13.13
CA THR A 69 -4.61 -10.62 -12.68
C THR A 69 -4.83 -10.58 -11.17
N GLU A 70 -5.52 -11.57 -10.63
CA GLU A 70 -5.74 -11.74 -9.20
C GLU A 70 -4.41 -11.82 -8.43
N VAL A 71 -4.40 -11.21 -7.25
CA VAL A 71 -3.25 -11.23 -6.34
C VAL A 71 -3.60 -12.12 -5.16
N ALA A 72 -3.00 -13.31 -5.11
CA ALA A 72 -3.25 -14.28 -4.04
C ALA A 72 -2.86 -13.77 -2.62
N SER A 73 -1.99 -12.75 -2.55
CA SER A 73 -1.53 -12.16 -1.30
C SER A 73 -2.43 -11.05 -0.75
N VAL A 74 -3.49 -10.65 -1.47
CA VAL A 74 -4.44 -9.62 -1.02
C VAL A 74 -5.83 -10.20 -1.04
N CYS A 75 -6.36 -10.55 0.12
CA CYS A 75 -7.64 -11.23 0.27
C CYS A 75 -8.50 -10.55 1.34
N LEU A 76 -9.82 -10.65 1.16
CA LEU A 76 -10.78 -10.39 2.22
C LEU A 76 -11.17 -11.73 2.85
N PHE A 77 -10.73 -11.96 4.09
CA PHE A 77 -11.09 -13.16 4.84
C PHE A 77 -12.38 -12.90 5.62
N SER A 78 -13.30 -13.85 5.58
CA SER A 78 -14.61 -13.72 6.20
C SER A 78 -15.18 -15.08 6.59
N GLU A 79 -15.78 -15.16 7.80
CA GLU A 79 -16.53 -16.32 8.26
C GLU A 79 -17.99 -16.32 7.77
N VAL A 80 -18.42 -15.20 7.17
CA VAL A 80 -19.77 -15.03 6.63
C VAL A 80 -19.71 -14.57 5.16
N PRO A 81 -20.76 -14.77 4.37
CA PRO A 81 -20.86 -14.23 3.01
C PRO A 81 -20.65 -12.70 2.98
N VAL A 82 -20.07 -12.19 1.89
CA VAL A 82 -19.71 -10.77 1.73
C VAL A 82 -20.88 -9.81 1.99
N ASN A 83 -22.11 -10.23 1.69
CA ASN A 83 -23.32 -9.44 1.93
C ASN A 83 -23.77 -9.40 3.40
N GLU A 84 -23.21 -10.26 4.24
CA GLU A 84 -23.51 -10.34 5.68
C GLU A 84 -22.41 -9.72 6.55
N ILE A 85 -21.33 -9.27 5.93
CA ILE A 85 -20.23 -8.59 6.63
C ILE A 85 -20.74 -7.28 7.25
N GLU A 86 -20.64 -7.17 8.55
CA GLU A 86 -21.04 -5.97 9.31
C GLU A 86 -19.86 -5.06 9.62
N LYS A 87 -18.67 -5.65 9.77
CA LYS A 87 -17.46 -4.93 10.18
C LYS A 87 -16.24 -5.50 9.47
N VAL A 88 -15.35 -4.61 9.03
CA VAL A 88 -14.09 -4.99 8.39
C VAL A 88 -12.93 -4.33 9.14
N TYR A 89 -11.89 -5.11 9.42
CA TYR A 89 -10.62 -4.63 9.95
C TYR A 89 -9.67 -4.37 8.79
N LEU A 90 -9.06 -3.20 8.81
CA LEU A 90 -8.18 -2.75 7.73
C LEU A 90 -6.72 -2.92 8.13
N ASP A 91 -5.90 -3.43 7.22
CA ASP A 91 -4.47 -3.43 7.39
C ASP A 91 -3.92 -2.00 7.30
N TYR A 92 -3.18 -1.57 8.33
CA TYR A 92 -2.61 -0.22 8.42
C TYR A 92 -1.45 0.00 7.44
N GLN A 93 -0.82 -1.06 6.95
CA GLN A 93 0.32 -0.97 6.03
C GLN A 93 -0.11 -0.89 4.56
N SER A 94 -1.33 -1.29 4.24
CA SER A 94 -1.80 -1.40 2.86
C SER A 94 -2.78 -0.28 2.47
N ARG A 95 -2.26 0.86 2.04
CA ARG A 95 -3.08 2.02 1.63
C ARG A 95 -3.95 1.72 0.39
N SER A 96 -3.39 1.07 -0.64
CA SER A 96 -4.12 0.75 -1.88
C SER A 96 -5.21 -0.29 -1.67
N SER A 97 -4.94 -1.38 -0.93
CA SER A 97 -5.95 -2.40 -0.63
C SER A 97 -7.09 -1.85 0.20
N VAL A 98 -6.78 -0.99 1.18
CA VAL A 98 -7.79 -0.29 1.99
C VAL A 98 -8.65 0.64 1.14
N ALA A 99 -8.05 1.40 0.22
CA ALA A 99 -8.78 2.29 -0.68
C ALA A 99 -9.70 1.49 -1.62
N LEU A 100 -9.19 0.40 -2.20
CA LEU A 100 -9.97 -0.50 -3.06
C LEU A 100 -11.15 -1.11 -2.30
N LEU A 101 -10.91 -1.63 -1.08
CA LEU A 101 -11.98 -2.19 -0.25
C LEU A 101 -13.06 -1.14 0.06
N LYS A 102 -12.67 0.06 0.47
CA LYS A 102 -13.61 1.16 0.73
C LYS A 102 -14.45 1.48 -0.50
N TRP A 103 -13.84 1.45 -1.68
CA TRP A 103 -14.54 1.67 -2.94
C TRP A 103 -15.52 0.54 -3.25
N LEU A 104 -15.11 -0.71 -3.14
CA LEU A 104 -15.96 -1.90 -3.36
C LEU A 104 -17.13 -1.98 -2.38
N MET A 105 -16.93 -1.52 -1.14
CA MET A 105 -17.97 -1.49 -0.11
C MET A 105 -18.85 -0.22 -0.17
N LYS A 106 -18.52 0.74 -1.05
CA LYS A 106 -19.30 1.96 -1.25
C LYS A 106 -20.71 1.60 -1.77
N GLY A 107 -21.73 2.00 -1.02
CA GLY A 107 -23.11 1.62 -1.30
C GLY A 107 -23.66 0.46 -0.46
N ARG A 108 -22.81 -0.28 0.23
CA ARG A 108 -23.20 -1.21 1.29
C ARG A 108 -23.19 -0.43 2.61
N ARG A 109 -24.34 -0.24 3.23
CA ARG A 109 -24.51 0.58 4.46
C ARG A 109 -23.90 -0.07 5.72
N ARG A 110 -22.63 -0.48 5.67
CA ARG A 110 -21.99 -1.18 6.79
C ARG A 110 -20.64 -0.56 7.13
N ALA A 111 -20.33 -0.48 8.43
CA ALA A 111 -19.22 0.30 8.95
C ALA A 111 -17.86 -0.32 8.60
N VAL A 112 -17.00 0.46 7.96
CA VAL A 112 -15.57 0.18 7.85
C VAL A 112 -14.89 0.87 9.03
N SER A 113 -14.34 0.11 9.98
CA SER A 113 -13.67 0.63 11.17
C SER A 113 -12.16 0.50 11.06
N PRO A 114 -11.37 1.49 11.49
CA PRO A 114 -9.96 1.27 11.74
C PRO A 114 -9.76 0.29 12.91
N PHE A 115 -8.65 -0.39 12.88
CA PHE A 115 -8.30 -1.50 13.75
C PHE A 115 -8.58 -1.24 15.24
N GLN A 116 -9.58 -1.90 15.83
CA GLN A 116 -9.76 -2.09 17.27
C GLN A 116 -10.44 -3.42 17.55
N ASN A 117 -9.70 -4.29 18.24
CA ASN A 117 -10.10 -5.53 18.92
C ASN A 117 -11.50 -6.09 18.61
N ALA A 118 -11.59 -7.08 17.75
CA ALA A 118 -12.47 -8.23 17.88
C ALA A 118 -12.40 -9.18 16.67
N LEU A 119 -12.53 -10.42 16.99
CA LEU A 119 -12.66 -11.61 16.16
C LEU A 119 -13.72 -11.46 15.07
N HIS A 120 -13.37 -11.18 13.82
CA HIS A 120 -14.20 -11.64 12.68
C HIS A 120 -13.65 -11.35 11.28
N PHE A 121 -12.69 -10.43 11.07
CA PHE A 121 -12.12 -10.22 9.73
C PHE A 121 -10.70 -9.69 9.78
N LEU A 122 -9.84 -10.33 9.02
CA LEU A 122 -8.46 -9.95 8.84
C LEU A 122 -8.16 -9.82 7.35
N ILE A 123 -7.80 -8.63 6.88
CA ILE A 123 -7.14 -8.50 5.59
C ILE A 123 -5.66 -8.73 5.83
N PHE A 124 -5.17 -9.91 5.49
CA PHE A 124 -3.75 -10.20 5.46
C PHE A 124 -3.19 -9.88 4.07
N MET A 125 -2.13 -9.09 4.04
CA MET A 125 -1.15 -9.20 2.99
C MET A 125 -0.15 -10.29 3.41
N LEU A 126 -0.19 -11.43 2.76
CA LEU A 126 0.91 -12.38 2.80
C LEU A 126 2.03 -11.79 1.95
N GLN A 127 3.13 -11.46 2.60
CA GLN A 127 4.35 -11.00 1.96
C GLN A 127 5.24 -12.15 1.55
#